data_5b1d27033f4d70bec6b79bbd3fd94c9d
#
_entry.id   5b1d27033f4d70bec6b79bbd3fd94c9d
#
_cell.length_a   1.000
_cell.length_b   1.000
_cell.length_c   1.000
_cell.angle_alpha   90.00
_cell.angle_beta   90.00
_cell.angle_gamma   90.00
#
_symmetry.space_group_name_H-M   'P 1'
#
loop_
_entity.id
_entity.type
_entity.pdbx_description
1 polymer ?
#
loop_
_entity_poly.entity_id
_entity_poly.type
_entity_poly.pdbx_seq_one_letter_code
_entity_poly.pdbx_strand_id
1 'polypeptide(L)'
;MANLKVKIAGMEFENPLIIAAGPPSRNYETIKRMVEGGAGGVVTKTISVKAADVPRPCMAAFKESFINTELWSEHSPEHWLKEEYGKISALPVPIIVGLGYTAEELTELIPRTEPFADAFELSTHYVGRDLTPVLNTVTAARKATKKPIIVKVSPGVPDLAELGKKLEEVGVDALA
;
A
#
# COMPACT_ATOMS: atom_id res chain seq x y z
N MET A 1 13.36 -12.98 -26.18
CA MET A 1 12.78 -11.88 -25.37
C MET A 1 13.48 -11.88 -24.03
N ALA A 2 13.70 -10.71 -23.43
CA ALA A 2 14.29 -10.62 -22.09
C ALA A 2 13.32 -11.22 -21.04
N ASN A 3 13.87 -11.90 -20.04
CA ASN A 3 13.10 -12.33 -18.87
C ASN A 3 12.98 -11.13 -17.92
N LEU A 4 11.76 -10.67 -17.66
CA LEU A 4 11.47 -9.54 -16.77
C LEU A 4 10.97 -9.99 -15.38
N LYS A 5 10.90 -11.30 -15.12
CA LYS A 5 10.45 -11.82 -13.82
C LYS A 5 11.35 -11.35 -12.69
N VAL A 6 10.73 -10.93 -11.61
CA VAL A 6 11.41 -10.49 -10.39
C VAL A 6 10.77 -11.12 -9.16
N LYS A 7 11.54 -11.22 -8.07
CA LYS A 7 11.05 -11.68 -6.77
C LYS A 7 11.29 -10.60 -5.71
N ILE A 8 10.24 -10.17 -5.03
CA ILE A 8 10.28 -9.12 -4.01
C ILE A 8 9.50 -9.61 -2.79
N ALA A 9 10.09 -9.52 -1.60
CA ALA A 9 9.46 -9.92 -0.34
C ALA A 9 8.82 -11.33 -0.40
N GLY A 10 9.47 -12.26 -1.11
CA GLY A 10 8.98 -13.64 -1.30
C GLY A 10 7.94 -13.81 -2.41
N MET A 11 7.33 -12.76 -2.93
CA MET A 11 6.35 -12.80 -4.03
C MET A 11 7.04 -12.80 -5.39
N GLU A 12 6.47 -13.51 -6.36
CA GLU A 12 6.94 -13.56 -7.75
C GLU A 12 6.08 -12.63 -8.63
N PHE A 13 6.73 -11.84 -9.47
CA PHE A 13 6.11 -10.91 -10.42
C PHE A 13 6.59 -11.24 -11.83
N GLU A 14 5.69 -11.21 -12.82
CA GLU A 14 6.04 -11.43 -14.23
C GLU A 14 6.90 -10.29 -14.81
N ASN A 15 6.87 -9.12 -14.19
CA ASN A 15 7.71 -7.98 -14.50
C ASN A 15 7.76 -6.99 -13.30
N PRO A 16 8.72 -6.06 -13.24
CA PRO A 16 8.93 -5.17 -12.10
C PRO A 16 7.95 -3.97 -12.04
N LEU A 17 6.97 -3.87 -12.93
CA LEU A 17 6.02 -2.75 -12.92
C LEU A 17 4.90 -3.02 -11.92
N ILE A 18 4.95 -2.35 -10.78
CA ILE A 18 3.94 -2.44 -9.73
C ILE A 18 3.16 -1.12 -9.70
N ILE A 19 1.84 -1.20 -9.78
CA ILE A 19 0.98 -0.03 -9.64
C ILE A 19 0.98 0.40 -8.18
N ALA A 20 1.41 1.64 -7.92
CA ALA A 20 1.45 2.20 -6.57
C ALA A 20 0.05 2.54 -6.03
N ALA A 21 -0.08 2.57 -4.71
CA ALA A 21 -1.27 3.12 -4.05
C ALA A 21 -1.50 4.57 -4.48
N GLY A 22 -2.69 4.85 -5.03
CA GLY A 22 -3.02 6.18 -5.55
C GLY A 22 -4.25 6.18 -6.46
N PRO A 23 -4.46 7.22 -7.26
CA PRO A 23 -5.59 7.33 -8.18
C PRO A 23 -5.77 6.13 -9.13
N PRO A 24 -4.69 5.54 -9.70
CA PRO A 24 -4.82 4.38 -10.59
C PRO A 24 -5.32 3.11 -9.90
N SER A 25 -5.17 3.00 -8.57
CA SER A 25 -5.58 1.82 -7.80
C SER A 25 -6.78 2.06 -6.88
N ARG A 26 -7.63 3.03 -7.23
CA ARG A 26 -8.77 3.48 -6.39
C ARG A 26 -9.98 2.54 -6.37
N ASN A 27 -10.10 1.61 -7.32
CA ASN A 27 -11.18 0.62 -7.41
C ASN A 27 -10.78 -0.51 -8.39
N TYR A 28 -11.59 -1.57 -8.42
CA TYR A 28 -11.38 -2.72 -9.30
C TYR A 28 -11.26 -2.34 -10.79
N GLU A 29 -12.14 -1.47 -11.30
CA GLU A 29 -12.16 -1.12 -12.73
C GLU A 29 -10.87 -0.45 -13.19
N THR A 30 -10.31 0.45 -12.37
CA THR A 30 -9.04 1.09 -12.70
C THR A 30 -7.87 0.13 -12.55
N ILE A 31 -7.84 -0.70 -11.51
CA ILE A 31 -6.84 -1.74 -11.30
C ILE A 31 -6.83 -2.73 -12.46
N LYS A 32 -8.00 -3.25 -12.84
CA LYS A 32 -8.14 -4.19 -13.96
C LYS A 32 -7.52 -3.65 -15.24
N ARG A 33 -7.80 -2.39 -15.59
CA ARG A 33 -7.21 -1.75 -16.79
C ARG A 33 -5.68 -1.67 -16.71
N MET A 34 -5.11 -1.42 -15.53
CA MET A 34 -3.66 -1.38 -15.36
C MET A 34 -3.04 -2.78 -15.53
N VAL A 35 -3.69 -3.82 -15.00
CA VAL A 35 -3.26 -5.22 -15.15
C VAL A 35 -3.39 -5.66 -16.61
N GLU A 36 -4.48 -5.34 -17.28
CA GLU A 36 -4.67 -5.59 -18.74
C GLU A 36 -3.63 -4.83 -19.57
N GLY A 37 -3.17 -3.68 -19.10
CA GLY A 37 -2.08 -2.90 -19.68
C GLY A 37 -0.67 -3.46 -19.43
N GLY A 38 -0.55 -4.55 -18.66
CA GLY A 38 0.71 -5.27 -18.42
C GLY A 38 1.38 -4.99 -17.09
N ALA A 39 0.69 -4.42 -16.09
CA ALA A 39 1.23 -4.30 -14.74
C ALA A 39 1.52 -5.69 -14.15
N GLY A 40 2.72 -5.87 -13.57
CA GLY A 40 3.15 -7.13 -12.95
C GLY A 40 2.64 -7.31 -11.52
N GLY A 41 2.12 -6.26 -10.88
CA GLY A 41 1.54 -6.29 -9.54
C GLY A 41 0.82 -4.99 -9.21
N VAL A 42 0.07 -4.99 -8.11
CA VAL A 42 -0.76 -3.84 -7.71
C VAL A 42 -0.67 -3.62 -6.21
N VAL A 43 -0.46 -2.36 -5.80
CA VAL A 43 -0.79 -1.87 -4.47
C VAL A 43 -2.15 -1.18 -4.55
N THR A 44 -3.14 -1.65 -3.78
CA THR A 44 -4.47 -1.03 -3.74
C THR A 44 -4.42 0.35 -3.11
N LYS A 45 -5.40 1.22 -3.44
CA LYS A 45 -5.54 2.50 -2.74
C LYS A 45 -5.55 2.27 -1.23
N THR A 46 -4.71 3.01 -0.50
CA THR A 46 -4.66 2.92 0.97
C THR A 46 -6.04 3.15 1.58
N ILE A 47 -6.48 2.25 2.43
CA ILE A 47 -7.69 2.42 3.23
C ILE A 47 -7.33 2.67 4.70
N SER A 48 -8.19 3.37 5.41
CA SER A 48 -8.21 3.56 6.85
C SER A 48 -9.59 3.16 7.37
N VAL A 49 -9.76 3.06 8.67
CA VAL A 49 -11.06 2.72 9.32
C VAL A 49 -12.18 3.68 8.96
N LYS A 50 -11.84 4.89 8.51
CA LYS A 50 -12.80 5.87 7.97
C LYS A 50 -12.45 6.24 6.55
N ALA A 51 -13.46 6.40 5.71
CA ALA A 51 -13.31 6.98 4.38
C ALA A 51 -12.74 8.40 4.48
N ALA A 52 -11.91 8.78 3.49
CA ALA A 52 -11.38 10.13 3.40
C ALA A 52 -12.44 11.10 2.82
N ASP A 53 -12.46 12.31 3.35
CA ASP A 53 -13.14 13.44 2.71
C ASP A 53 -12.08 14.24 1.94
N VAL A 54 -12.02 13.99 0.63
CA VAL A 54 -10.96 14.56 -0.24
C VAL A 54 -11.43 15.89 -0.81
N PRO A 55 -10.79 17.01 -0.45
CA PRO A 55 -11.11 18.32 -1.02
C PRO A 55 -10.96 18.33 -2.54
N ARG A 56 -11.90 18.94 -3.25
CA ARG A 56 -11.90 19.06 -4.71
C ARG A 56 -11.69 20.53 -5.14
N PRO A 57 -10.85 20.80 -6.18
CA PRO A 57 -10.08 19.85 -6.97
C PRO A 57 -8.83 19.35 -6.23
N CYS A 58 -8.51 18.07 -6.34
CA CYS A 58 -7.34 17.46 -5.71
C CYS A 58 -6.22 17.10 -6.71
N MET A 59 -6.45 17.28 -7.99
CA MET A 59 -5.49 17.01 -9.05
C MET A 59 -5.43 18.19 -10.01
N ALA A 60 -4.22 18.56 -10.45
CA ALA A 60 -4.01 19.58 -11.47
C ALA A 60 -2.84 19.21 -12.38
N ALA A 61 -2.99 19.51 -13.66
CA ALA A 61 -1.92 19.42 -14.65
C ALA A 61 -1.48 20.80 -15.08
N PHE A 62 -0.18 21.04 -15.19
CA PHE A 62 0.39 22.29 -15.65
C PHE A 62 1.62 21.99 -16.53
N LYS A 63 1.52 22.33 -17.80
CA LYS A 63 2.52 21.97 -18.82
C LYS A 63 2.79 20.44 -18.78
N GLU A 64 4.02 20.06 -18.50
CA GLU A 64 4.48 18.66 -18.41
C GLU A 64 4.49 18.14 -16.98
N SER A 65 3.87 18.88 -16.03
CA SER A 65 3.82 18.54 -14.62
C SER A 65 2.43 18.15 -14.17
N PHE A 66 2.37 17.32 -13.15
CA PHE A 66 1.13 16.88 -12.52
C PHE A 66 1.26 17.00 -11.01
N ILE A 67 0.25 17.57 -10.37
CA ILE A 67 0.16 17.72 -8.91
C ILE A 67 -1.08 16.96 -8.42
N ASN A 68 -0.89 16.21 -7.36
CA ASN A 68 -1.93 15.44 -6.70
C ASN A 68 -1.87 15.66 -5.18
N THR A 69 -3.00 16.00 -4.57
CA THR A 69 -3.16 16.21 -3.13
C THR A 69 -4.20 15.27 -2.54
N GLU A 70 -4.39 14.09 -3.15
CA GLU A 70 -5.30 13.07 -2.65
C GLU A 70 -4.89 12.57 -1.26
N LEU A 71 -5.93 12.19 -0.49
CA LEU A 71 -5.80 11.46 0.75
C LEU A 71 -5.91 9.95 0.49
N TRP A 72 -6.20 9.16 1.54
CA TRP A 72 -6.53 7.74 1.40
C TRP A 72 -7.89 7.54 0.70
N SER A 73 -8.40 6.30 0.70
CA SER A 73 -9.64 5.98 -0.02
C SER A 73 -10.84 6.76 0.46
N GLU A 74 -11.63 7.29 -0.48
CA GLU A 74 -12.96 7.90 -0.25
C GLU A 74 -14.04 6.83 0.01
N HIS A 75 -13.69 5.54 -0.11
CA HIS A 75 -14.56 4.42 0.22
C HIS A 75 -14.19 3.81 1.57
N SER A 76 -15.20 3.44 2.34
CA SER A 76 -15.02 2.78 3.64
C SER A 76 -14.41 1.38 3.49
N PRO A 77 -13.83 0.80 4.56
CA PRO A 77 -13.41 -0.60 4.55
C PRO A 77 -14.52 -1.57 4.15
N GLU A 78 -15.77 -1.31 4.58
CA GLU A 78 -16.94 -2.14 4.25
C GLU A 78 -17.21 -2.17 2.74
N HIS A 79 -17.09 -1.02 2.05
CA HIS A 79 -17.21 -0.96 0.60
C HIS A 79 -16.11 -1.80 -0.07
N TRP A 80 -14.85 -1.65 0.35
CA TRP A 80 -13.74 -2.41 -0.20
C TRP A 80 -13.91 -3.93 0.00
N LEU A 81 -14.30 -4.34 1.19
CA LEU A 81 -14.52 -5.75 1.51
C LEU A 81 -15.67 -6.37 0.70
N LYS A 82 -16.74 -5.62 0.49
CA LYS A 82 -17.96 -6.12 -0.17
C LYS A 82 -17.89 -6.03 -1.68
N GLU A 83 -17.36 -4.94 -2.22
CA GLU A 83 -17.51 -4.61 -3.65
C GLU A 83 -16.21 -4.76 -4.47
N GLU A 84 -15.03 -4.61 -3.83
CA GLU A 84 -13.78 -4.46 -4.54
C GLU A 84 -12.83 -5.66 -4.37
N TYR A 85 -12.42 -5.99 -3.16
CA TYR A 85 -11.34 -6.94 -2.90
C TYR A 85 -11.60 -8.35 -3.47
N GLY A 86 -12.84 -8.84 -3.43
CA GLY A 86 -13.17 -10.15 -4.00
C GLY A 86 -12.90 -10.22 -5.51
N LYS A 87 -13.10 -9.13 -6.24
CA LYS A 87 -12.81 -9.03 -7.68
C LYS A 87 -11.31 -8.80 -7.93
N ILE A 88 -10.69 -7.97 -7.10
CA ILE A 88 -9.26 -7.63 -7.22
C ILE A 88 -8.37 -8.84 -6.97
N SER A 89 -8.66 -9.62 -5.92
CA SER A 89 -7.88 -10.82 -5.56
C SER A 89 -7.99 -11.96 -6.59
N ALA A 90 -8.93 -11.88 -7.53
CA ALA A 90 -9.04 -12.81 -8.64
C ALA A 90 -8.20 -12.43 -9.87
N LEU A 91 -7.52 -11.27 -9.85
CA LEU A 91 -6.63 -10.85 -10.94
C LEU A 91 -5.34 -11.68 -10.96
N PRO A 92 -4.74 -11.91 -12.15
CA PRO A 92 -3.59 -12.80 -12.31
C PRO A 92 -2.24 -12.14 -11.95
N VAL A 93 -2.21 -11.30 -10.92
CA VAL A 93 -1.00 -10.60 -10.45
C VAL A 93 -1.01 -10.51 -8.93
N PRO A 94 0.15 -10.42 -8.26
CA PRO A 94 0.20 -10.20 -6.82
C PRO A 94 -0.55 -8.93 -6.39
N ILE A 95 -1.36 -9.07 -5.34
CA ILE A 95 -2.17 -7.99 -4.77
C ILE A 95 -1.59 -7.60 -3.41
N ILE A 96 -1.10 -6.37 -3.34
CA ILE A 96 -0.58 -5.77 -2.12
C ILE A 96 -1.67 -4.83 -1.58
N VAL A 97 -2.21 -5.12 -0.42
CA VAL A 97 -3.27 -4.28 0.17
C VAL A 97 -2.65 -3.09 0.90
N GLY A 98 -3.01 -1.89 0.45
CA GLY A 98 -2.57 -0.63 1.07
C GLY A 98 -3.39 -0.28 2.31
N LEU A 99 -2.73 -0.11 3.46
CA LEU A 99 -3.35 0.22 4.74
C LEU A 99 -2.64 1.41 5.42
N GLY A 100 -3.35 2.18 6.16
CA GLY A 100 -2.87 3.24 7.07
C GLY A 100 -3.73 3.24 8.33
N TYR A 101 -3.39 3.95 9.39
CA TYR A 101 -2.15 4.71 9.64
C TYR A 101 -1.63 4.42 11.05
N THR A 102 -2.52 4.07 11.99
CA THR A 102 -2.20 3.83 13.39
C THR A 102 -2.13 2.34 13.73
N ALA A 103 -1.54 2.03 14.87
CA ALA A 103 -1.46 0.64 15.35
C ALA A 103 -2.85 0.01 15.54
N GLU A 104 -3.81 0.81 16.02
CA GLU A 104 -5.19 0.39 16.24
C GLU A 104 -5.88 0.07 14.92
N GLU A 105 -5.77 0.96 13.92
CA GLU A 105 -6.34 0.78 12.59
C GLU A 105 -5.78 -0.47 11.90
N LEU A 106 -4.47 -0.68 11.96
CA LEU A 106 -3.84 -1.85 11.36
C LEU A 106 -4.25 -3.15 12.06
N THR A 107 -4.38 -3.14 13.38
CA THR A 107 -4.86 -4.29 14.16
C THR A 107 -6.29 -4.66 13.77
N GLU A 108 -7.14 -3.68 13.43
CA GLU A 108 -8.50 -3.92 12.96
C GLU A 108 -8.56 -4.38 11.51
N LEU A 109 -7.83 -3.68 10.62
CA LEU A 109 -7.99 -3.85 9.16
C LEU A 109 -7.24 -5.06 8.60
N ILE A 110 -6.06 -5.41 9.13
CA ILE A 110 -5.26 -6.51 8.61
C ILE A 110 -6.04 -7.83 8.64
N PRO A 111 -6.63 -8.29 9.75
CA PRO A 111 -7.36 -9.56 9.77
C PRO A 111 -8.55 -9.59 8.81
N ARG A 112 -9.20 -8.44 8.58
CA ARG A 112 -10.37 -8.32 7.69
C ARG A 112 -9.98 -8.38 6.22
N THR A 113 -8.79 -7.88 5.86
CA THR A 113 -8.31 -7.79 4.48
C THR A 113 -7.33 -8.90 4.10
N GLU A 114 -6.79 -9.63 5.07
CA GLU A 114 -5.82 -10.71 4.85
C GLU A 114 -6.25 -11.79 3.84
N PRO A 115 -7.54 -12.19 3.75
CA PRO A 115 -7.97 -13.17 2.75
C PRO A 115 -7.77 -12.72 1.30
N PHE A 116 -7.62 -11.42 1.05
CA PHE A 116 -7.54 -10.82 -0.29
C PHE A 116 -6.14 -10.32 -0.65
N ALA A 117 -5.21 -10.35 0.29
CA ALA A 117 -3.85 -9.81 0.13
C ALA A 117 -2.82 -10.92 -0.10
N ASP A 118 -1.83 -10.68 -0.97
CA ASP A 118 -0.59 -11.45 -0.98
C ASP A 118 0.45 -10.82 -0.03
N ALA A 119 0.38 -9.49 0.14
CA ALA A 119 1.18 -8.70 1.08
C ALA A 119 0.43 -7.44 1.52
N PHE A 120 1.01 -6.71 2.47
CA PHE A 120 0.50 -5.41 2.92
C PHE A 120 1.51 -4.30 2.67
N GLU A 121 1.06 -3.15 2.15
CA GLU A 121 1.84 -1.91 2.15
C GLU A 121 1.29 -0.97 3.23
N LEU A 122 2.14 -0.56 4.16
CA LEU A 122 1.76 0.35 5.24
C LEU A 122 2.15 1.78 4.89
N SER A 123 1.16 2.67 4.79
CA SER A 123 1.36 4.11 4.57
C SER A 123 1.45 4.80 5.92
N THR A 124 2.65 5.00 6.44
CA THR A 124 2.83 5.59 7.78
C THR A 124 2.74 7.12 7.78
N HIS A 125 3.01 7.78 6.66
CA HIS A 125 3.12 9.24 6.53
C HIS A 125 4.02 9.91 7.58
N TYR A 126 4.91 9.13 8.18
CA TYR A 126 5.77 9.58 9.26
C TYR A 126 6.91 10.44 8.73
N VAL A 127 7.16 11.58 9.39
CA VAL A 127 8.24 12.53 9.06
C VAL A 127 8.98 13.03 10.32
N GLY A 128 8.73 12.41 11.47
CA GLY A 128 9.32 12.81 12.74
C GLY A 128 10.75 12.31 12.94
N ARG A 129 11.37 12.77 14.03
CA ARG A 129 12.71 12.30 14.49
C ARG A 129 12.59 11.13 15.46
N ASP A 130 11.55 11.09 16.28
CA ASP A 130 11.29 9.97 17.19
C ASP A 130 10.65 8.82 16.40
N LEU A 131 11.41 7.75 16.18
CA LEU A 131 10.95 6.60 15.41
C LEU A 131 9.96 5.70 16.17
N THR A 132 9.78 5.91 17.47
CA THR A 132 8.90 5.08 18.31
C THR A 132 7.49 4.95 17.77
N PRO A 133 6.80 6.01 17.31
CA PRO A 133 5.44 5.89 16.80
C PRO A 133 5.33 4.97 15.58
N VAL A 134 6.22 5.12 14.60
CA VAL A 134 6.19 4.28 13.39
C VAL A 134 6.57 2.84 13.71
N LEU A 135 7.54 2.60 14.59
CA LEU A 135 7.93 1.25 15.00
C LEU A 135 6.79 0.54 15.75
N ASN A 136 6.07 1.24 16.62
CA ASN A 136 4.91 0.70 17.31
C ASN A 136 3.81 0.30 16.34
N THR A 137 3.53 1.15 15.35
CA THR A 137 2.54 0.89 14.29
C THR A 137 2.90 -0.36 13.48
N VAL A 138 4.16 -0.45 13.03
CA VAL A 138 4.63 -1.60 12.24
C VAL A 138 4.70 -2.88 13.08
N THR A 139 5.11 -2.77 14.35
CA THR A 139 5.09 -3.92 15.27
C THR A 139 3.66 -4.45 15.48
N ALA A 140 2.67 -3.58 15.57
CA ALA A 140 1.26 -3.99 15.65
C ALA A 140 0.82 -4.73 14.39
N ALA A 141 1.17 -4.21 13.21
CA ALA A 141 0.91 -4.86 11.94
C ALA A 141 1.57 -6.25 11.86
N ARG A 142 2.85 -6.35 12.25
CA ARG A 142 3.58 -7.63 12.24
C ARG A 142 2.96 -8.68 13.15
N LYS A 143 2.38 -8.27 14.28
CA LYS A 143 1.63 -9.19 15.16
C LYS A 143 0.32 -9.66 14.54
N ALA A 144 -0.31 -8.86 13.70
CA ALA A 144 -1.61 -9.14 13.11
C ALA A 144 -1.55 -10.07 11.88
N THR A 145 -0.38 -10.23 11.22
CA THR A 145 -0.24 -11.08 10.03
C THR A 145 1.11 -11.78 9.95
N LYS A 146 1.19 -12.85 9.16
CA LYS A 146 2.44 -13.50 8.74
C LYS A 146 2.79 -13.20 7.27
N LYS A 147 1.90 -12.54 6.54
CA LYS A 147 2.16 -12.14 5.16
C LYS A 147 3.25 -11.07 5.08
N PRO A 148 3.91 -10.90 3.93
CA PRO A 148 4.92 -9.86 3.76
C PRO A 148 4.37 -8.47 4.08
N ILE A 149 5.20 -7.66 4.75
CA ILE A 149 4.92 -6.26 5.07
C ILE A 149 5.93 -5.37 4.34
N ILE A 150 5.41 -4.45 3.55
CA ILE A 150 6.15 -3.39 2.89
C ILE A 150 5.83 -2.09 3.61
N VAL A 151 6.82 -1.32 4.00
CA VAL A 151 6.59 0.00 4.61
C VAL A 151 6.91 1.09 3.61
N LYS A 152 5.88 1.89 3.28
CA LYS A 152 6.06 3.08 2.44
C LYS A 152 6.60 4.21 3.30
N VAL A 153 7.83 4.62 3.01
CA VAL A 153 8.54 5.64 3.79
C VAL A 153 8.47 7.01 3.12
N SER A 154 8.50 8.07 3.93
CA SER A 154 8.54 9.45 3.44
C SER A 154 9.98 9.92 3.30
N PRO A 155 10.33 10.63 2.20
CA PRO A 155 11.62 11.27 2.08
C PRO A 155 11.86 12.40 3.11
N GLY A 156 10.82 12.81 3.83
CA GLY A 156 10.90 13.79 4.92
C GLY A 156 11.44 13.23 6.25
N VAL A 157 11.66 11.92 6.36
CA VAL A 157 12.30 11.33 7.55
C VAL A 157 13.77 11.74 7.59
N PRO A 158 14.27 12.30 8.69
CA PRO A 158 15.64 12.81 8.78
C PRO A 158 16.73 11.78 8.56
N ASP A 159 16.52 10.54 8.99
CA ASP A 159 17.47 9.42 8.80
C ASP A 159 16.73 8.18 8.32
N LEU A 160 16.63 8.03 6.98
CA LEU A 160 16.02 6.87 6.35
C LEU A 160 16.82 5.59 6.55
N ALA A 161 18.15 5.69 6.68
CA ALA A 161 18.99 4.52 6.88
C ALA A 161 18.80 3.93 8.28
N GLU A 162 18.71 4.77 9.31
CA GLU A 162 18.39 4.34 10.66
C GLU A 162 16.96 3.75 10.73
N LEU A 163 15.99 4.44 10.14
CA LEU A 163 14.62 3.95 10.08
C LEU A 163 14.56 2.56 9.42
N GLY A 164 15.20 2.39 8.25
CA GLY A 164 15.23 1.12 7.53
C GLY A 164 15.78 -0.04 8.38
N LYS A 165 16.88 0.17 9.07
CA LYS A 165 17.46 -0.84 9.98
C LYS A 165 16.49 -1.22 11.09
N LYS A 166 15.85 -0.24 11.74
CA LYS A 166 14.89 -0.50 12.80
C LYS A 166 13.61 -1.19 12.29
N LEU A 167 13.17 -0.88 11.08
CA LEU A 167 12.05 -1.57 10.44
C LEU A 167 12.38 -3.02 10.13
N GLU A 168 13.61 -3.32 9.69
CA GLU A 168 14.08 -4.70 9.50
C GLU A 168 14.07 -5.47 10.84
N GLU A 169 14.55 -4.86 11.94
CA GLU A 169 14.56 -5.47 13.27
C GLU A 169 13.13 -5.87 13.76
N VAL A 170 12.09 -5.12 13.36
CA VAL A 170 10.70 -5.44 13.71
C VAL A 170 10.00 -6.34 12.68
N GLY A 171 10.73 -6.84 11.69
CA GLY A 171 10.26 -7.86 10.74
C GLY A 171 9.54 -7.31 9.51
N VAL A 172 9.96 -6.15 9.00
CA VAL A 172 9.53 -5.63 7.69
C VAL A 172 10.27 -6.36 6.59
N ASP A 173 9.58 -6.72 5.53
CA ASP A 173 10.11 -7.51 4.42
C ASP A 173 10.63 -6.64 3.27
N ALA A 174 10.13 -5.42 3.11
CA ALA A 174 10.60 -4.45 2.10
C ALA A 174 10.24 -3.00 2.47
N LEU A 175 10.91 -2.05 1.81
CA LEU A 175 10.62 -0.61 1.86
C LEU A 175 10.21 -0.11 0.46
N ALA A 176 9.31 0.89 0.41
CA ALA A 176 8.86 1.58 -0.79
C ALA A 176 8.95 3.11 -0.65
#